data_ec9daa7a96b31c9c38a3b45fe6e03e4c
#
_entry.id   ec9daa7a96b31c9c38a3b45fe6e03e4c
#
_cell.length_a   1.000
_cell.length_b   1.000
_cell.length_c   1.000
_cell.angle_alpha   90.00
_cell.angle_beta   90.00
_cell.angle_gamma   90.00
#
_symmetry.space_group_name_H-M   'P 1'
#
loop_
_entity.id
_entity.type
_entity.pdbx_description
1 polymer ?
#
loop_
_entity_poly.entity_id
_entity_poly.type
_entity_poly.pdbx_seq_one_letter_code
_entity_poly.pdbx_strand_id
1 'polypeptide(L)'
;VFTYRDYMSRVRGGHNFTQIRFSDKEVYSYRAKVDLILALNRETYMLHRDRLKEDGVVISHEEISEERLIRLPLDQIKKKVKNPKVLNTVGLGAIAKYFGIPFSISVEVLKETFNERSYSDNIAAFMEGYNLLDSKHKLQIKEDRNIIINGNKALALGAIAAGCRFYCGYPMTPSTSILSYFSSRSNEMGIMVDQVEDEV
;
A
#
# COMPACT_ATOMS: atom_id res chain seq x y z
N VAL A 1 -8.42 -10.06 0.32
CA VAL A 1 -7.19 -9.31 0.59
C VAL A 1 -7.13 -8.94 2.06
N PHE A 2 -5.96 -9.03 2.67
CA PHE A 2 -5.69 -8.55 4.02
C PHE A 2 -4.42 -7.70 4.02
N THR A 3 -4.46 -6.54 4.66
CA THR A 3 -3.33 -5.62 4.73
C THR A 3 -2.98 -5.33 6.19
N TYR A 4 -1.72 -5.49 6.54
CA TYR A 4 -1.15 -5.11 7.81
C TYR A 4 -0.11 -4.01 7.60
N ARG A 5 -0.18 -2.95 8.40
CA ARG A 5 0.78 -1.86 8.39
C ARG A 5 1.45 -1.78 9.75
N ASP A 6 2.76 -1.69 9.74
CA ASP A 6 3.57 -1.45 10.92
C ASP A 6 4.28 -0.11 10.79
N TYR A 7 4.17 0.71 11.80
CA TYR A 7 4.81 2.01 11.88
C TYR A 7 5.08 2.38 13.33
N MET A 8 6.20 3.04 13.54
CA MET A 8 6.59 3.47 14.88
C MET A 8 5.81 4.70 15.31
N SER A 9 5.56 4.83 16.62
CA SER A 9 4.99 6.03 17.24
C SER A 9 6.00 7.18 17.26
N ARG A 10 6.38 7.67 16.07
CA ARG A 10 7.31 8.78 15.86
C ARG A 10 6.79 9.73 14.80
N VAL A 11 7.08 11.03 14.97
CA VAL A 11 6.74 12.05 13.97
C VAL A 11 7.56 11.86 12.68
N ARG A 12 8.84 11.43 12.81
CA ARG A 12 9.73 11.15 11.67
C ARG A 12 10.71 10.04 12.02
N GLY A 13 11.10 9.29 10.99
CA GLY A 13 12.11 8.22 11.09
C GLY A 13 11.53 6.91 11.62
N GLY A 14 12.41 5.94 11.78
CA GLY A 14 12.05 4.57 12.12
C GLY A 14 11.67 3.73 10.91
N HIS A 15 11.61 2.43 11.15
CA HIS A 15 11.26 1.46 10.12
C HIS A 15 9.73 1.34 10.00
N ASN A 16 9.24 1.38 8.77
CA ASN A 16 7.82 1.19 8.45
C ASN A 16 7.69 0.15 7.35
N PHE A 17 6.68 -0.68 7.42
CA PHE A 17 6.37 -1.61 6.35
C PHE A 17 4.88 -1.86 6.19
N THR A 18 4.51 -2.32 5.02
CA THR A 18 3.16 -2.81 4.73
C THR A 18 3.27 -4.25 4.23
N GLN A 19 2.53 -5.15 4.85
CA GLN A 19 2.38 -6.52 4.38
C GLN A 19 0.99 -6.69 3.78
N ILE A 20 0.96 -7.19 2.55
CA ILE A 20 -0.28 -7.45 1.82
C ILE A 20 -0.37 -8.96 1.58
N ARG A 21 -1.49 -9.55 1.94
CA ARG A 21 -1.83 -10.92 1.61
C ARG A 21 -3.08 -10.93 0.74
N PHE A 22 -3.00 -11.55 -0.41
CA PHE A 22 -4.13 -11.78 -1.29
C PHE A 22 -4.22 -13.28 -1.65
N SER A 23 -5.43 -13.75 -1.92
CA SER A 23 -5.73 -15.14 -2.22
C SER A 23 -7.07 -15.22 -2.94
N ASP A 24 -7.29 -16.32 -3.65
CA ASP A 24 -8.59 -16.76 -4.18
C ASP A 24 -9.57 -17.21 -3.09
N LYS A 25 -9.07 -17.39 -1.88
CA LYS A 25 -9.86 -17.73 -0.67
C LYS A 25 -9.91 -16.55 0.28
N GLU A 26 -10.88 -16.56 1.18
CA GLU A 26 -10.99 -15.57 2.24
C GLU A 26 -9.74 -15.55 3.13
N VAL A 27 -9.27 -14.36 3.44
CA VAL A 27 -8.09 -14.14 4.27
C VAL A 27 -8.39 -13.10 5.37
N TYR A 28 -8.10 -13.48 6.62
CA TYR A 28 -8.42 -12.71 7.81
C TYR A 28 -7.19 -12.30 8.63
N SER A 29 -5.99 -12.70 8.19
CA SER A 29 -4.75 -12.39 8.89
C SER A 29 -3.56 -12.35 7.93
N TYR A 30 -2.45 -11.76 8.36
CA TYR A 30 -1.16 -11.88 7.69
C TYR A 30 -0.51 -13.24 7.97
N ARG A 31 0.59 -13.54 7.30
CA ARG A 31 1.44 -14.72 7.56
C ARG A 31 2.83 -14.28 8.00
N ALA A 32 3.49 -15.11 8.81
CA ALA A 32 4.86 -14.88 9.23
C ALA A 32 5.82 -14.89 8.03
N LYS A 33 5.66 -15.87 7.12
CA LYS A 33 6.46 -15.97 5.90
C LYS A 33 5.79 -15.27 4.73
N VAL A 34 6.62 -14.63 3.87
CA VAL A 34 6.20 -13.86 2.69
C VAL A 34 6.84 -14.40 1.42
N ASP A 35 6.15 -14.23 0.31
CA ASP A 35 6.60 -14.67 -1.01
C ASP A 35 7.55 -13.67 -1.66
N LEU A 36 7.42 -12.38 -1.29
CA LEU A 36 8.21 -11.31 -1.85
C LEU A 36 8.47 -10.23 -0.81
N ILE A 37 9.68 -9.67 -0.82
CA ILE A 37 10.07 -8.49 -0.06
C ILE A 37 10.51 -7.41 -1.06
N LEU A 38 9.80 -6.27 -1.08
CA LEU A 38 10.32 -5.05 -1.70
C LEU A 38 11.12 -4.29 -0.64
N ALA A 39 12.44 -4.35 -0.74
CA ALA A 39 13.34 -3.65 0.17
C ALA A 39 13.81 -2.32 -0.46
N LEU A 40 13.27 -1.21 0.04
CA LEU A 40 13.62 0.14 -0.41
C LEU A 40 14.97 0.61 0.16
N ASN A 41 15.52 -0.11 1.13
CA ASN A 41 16.84 0.07 1.70
C ASN A 41 17.36 -1.24 2.30
N ARG A 42 18.64 -1.28 2.60
CA ARG A 42 19.31 -2.46 3.16
C ARG A 42 18.76 -2.85 4.54
N GLU A 43 18.37 -1.87 5.36
CA GLU A 43 17.78 -2.10 6.68
C GLU A 43 16.50 -2.93 6.58
N THR A 44 15.62 -2.60 5.64
CA THR A 44 14.38 -3.37 5.39
C THR A 44 14.68 -4.83 5.09
N TYR A 45 15.67 -5.11 4.24
CA TYR A 45 16.07 -6.48 3.96
C TYR A 45 16.58 -7.19 5.22
N MET A 46 17.48 -6.57 5.98
CA MET A 46 18.06 -7.17 7.19
C MET A 46 17.01 -7.51 8.24
N LEU A 47 16.01 -6.66 8.41
CA LEU A 47 14.92 -6.86 9.37
C LEU A 47 13.92 -7.95 8.96
N HIS A 48 13.74 -8.17 7.66
CA HIS A 48 12.66 -9.03 7.16
C HIS A 48 13.13 -10.28 6.40
N ARG A 49 14.42 -10.47 6.13
CA ARG A 49 14.94 -11.60 5.35
C ARG A 49 14.52 -12.95 5.90
N ASP A 50 14.49 -13.10 7.24
CA ASP A 50 14.10 -14.35 7.90
C ASP A 50 12.61 -14.68 7.71
N ARG A 51 11.82 -13.72 7.23
CA ARG A 51 10.41 -13.91 6.86
C ARG A 51 10.22 -14.36 5.42
N LEU A 52 11.27 -14.31 4.59
CA LEU A 52 11.18 -14.78 3.22
C LEU A 52 11.01 -16.30 3.18
N LYS A 53 10.15 -16.78 2.30
CA LYS A 53 10.05 -18.21 2.00
C LYS A 53 11.28 -18.69 1.25
N GLU A 54 11.52 -20.02 1.26
CA GLU A 54 12.64 -20.64 0.52
C GLU A 54 12.59 -20.36 -0.98
N ASP A 55 11.42 -20.25 -1.56
CA ASP A 55 11.18 -19.91 -2.98
C ASP A 55 10.83 -18.41 -3.20
N GLY A 56 10.87 -17.61 -2.14
CA GLY A 56 10.57 -16.21 -2.16
C GLY A 56 11.65 -15.38 -2.85
N VAL A 57 11.32 -14.13 -3.21
CA VAL A 57 12.24 -13.21 -3.90
C VAL A 57 12.36 -11.87 -3.17
N VAL A 58 13.49 -11.23 -3.35
CA VAL A 58 13.73 -9.87 -2.90
C VAL A 58 13.80 -8.96 -4.12
N ILE A 59 13.07 -7.85 -4.09
CA ILE A 59 13.19 -6.77 -5.07
C ILE A 59 13.87 -5.59 -4.36
N SER A 60 15.00 -5.13 -4.87
CA SER A 60 15.72 -4.00 -4.29
C SER A 60 16.64 -3.32 -5.30
N HIS A 61 16.98 -2.07 -5.03
CA HIS A 61 18.04 -1.37 -5.76
C HIS A 61 19.40 -1.44 -5.03
N GLU A 62 19.38 -1.84 -3.78
CA GLU A 62 20.57 -2.00 -2.95
C GLU A 62 21.40 -3.21 -3.35
N GLU A 63 22.68 -3.16 -3.06
CA GLU A 63 23.56 -4.32 -3.18
C GLU A 63 23.34 -5.24 -1.97
N ILE A 64 22.51 -6.26 -2.20
CA ILE A 64 22.13 -7.25 -1.20
C ILE A 64 22.68 -8.60 -1.67
N SER A 65 23.38 -9.30 -0.78
CA SER A 65 23.83 -10.69 -1.05
C SER A 65 22.64 -11.63 -0.81
N GLU A 66 21.80 -11.76 -1.84
CA GLU A 66 20.64 -12.63 -1.85
C GLU A 66 20.56 -13.33 -3.20
N GLU A 67 20.50 -14.65 -3.20
CA GLU A 67 20.52 -15.46 -4.44
C GLU A 67 19.35 -15.14 -5.38
N ARG A 68 18.20 -14.78 -4.80
CA ARG A 68 16.97 -14.45 -5.55
C ARG A 68 16.66 -12.97 -5.51
N LEU A 69 17.69 -12.17 -5.70
CA LEU A 69 17.55 -10.72 -5.81
C LEU A 69 17.14 -10.32 -7.23
N ILE A 70 16.01 -9.64 -7.34
CA ILE A 70 15.61 -8.90 -8.54
C ILE A 70 16.10 -7.46 -8.34
N ARG A 71 17.16 -7.09 -9.04
CA ARG A 71 17.77 -5.77 -8.90
C ARG A 71 17.00 -4.73 -9.71
N LEU A 72 16.57 -3.67 -9.04
CA LEU A 72 16.00 -2.48 -9.68
C LEU A 72 17.15 -1.55 -10.15
N PRO A 73 17.32 -1.29 -11.45
CA PRO A 73 18.38 -0.43 -11.95
C PRO A 73 18.01 1.05 -11.81
N LEU A 74 17.79 1.52 -10.56
CA LEU A 74 17.27 2.87 -10.31
C LEU A 74 18.14 3.97 -10.87
N ASP A 75 19.47 3.80 -10.93
CA ASP A 75 20.37 4.82 -11.51
C ASP A 75 20.17 5.01 -13.02
N GLN A 76 19.79 3.94 -13.73
CA GLN A 76 19.41 4.02 -15.14
C GLN A 76 18.02 4.62 -15.30
N ILE A 77 17.08 4.23 -14.42
CA ILE A 77 15.71 4.72 -14.43
C ILE A 77 15.63 6.20 -14.05
N LYS A 78 16.42 6.67 -13.08
CA LYS A 78 16.54 8.09 -12.72
C LYS A 78 16.86 9.00 -13.91
N LYS A 79 17.61 8.50 -14.90
CA LYS A 79 17.94 9.26 -16.12
C LYS A 79 16.74 9.41 -17.05
N LYS A 80 15.79 8.49 -16.98
CA LYS A 80 14.58 8.46 -17.83
C LYS A 80 13.38 9.17 -17.16
N VAL A 81 13.28 9.06 -15.83
CA VAL A 81 12.18 9.62 -15.05
C VAL A 81 12.56 11.00 -14.54
N LYS A 82 11.81 12.01 -14.93
CA LYS A 82 12.10 13.42 -14.58
C LYS A 82 12.00 13.71 -13.09
N ASN A 83 11.12 12.98 -12.37
CA ASN A 83 10.86 13.21 -10.96
C ASN A 83 11.38 12.04 -10.10
N PRO A 84 12.46 12.23 -9.32
CA PRO A 84 13.02 11.17 -8.49
C PRO A 84 12.08 10.68 -7.36
N LYS A 85 11.05 11.44 -7.00
CA LYS A 85 10.09 11.07 -5.96
C LYS A 85 9.21 9.88 -6.33
N VAL A 86 9.12 9.54 -7.62
CA VAL A 86 8.30 8.42 -8.12
C VAL A 86 9.07 7.09 -8.21
N LEU A 87 10.32 7.04 -7.75
CA LEU A 87 11.14 5.82 -7.85
C LEU A 87 10.56 4.62 -7.09
N ASN A 88 9.80 4.86 -6.03
CA ASN A 88 9.10 3.79 -5.31
C ASN A 88 8.05 3.10 -6.20
N THR A 89 7.50 3.82 -7.17
CA THR A 89 6.51 3.30 -8.12
C THR A 89 7.13 2.29 -9.11
N VAL A 90 8.45 2.36 -9.32
CA VAL A 90 9.21 1.32 -10.05
C VAL A 90 9.09 -0.03 -9.35
N GLY A 91 9.29 -0.06 -8.04
CA GLY A 91 9.13 -1.27 -7.23
C GLY A 91 7.72 -1.83 -7.29
N LEU A 92 6.71 -0.95 -7.29
CA LEU A 92 5.30 -1.34 -7.44
C LEU A 92 5.05 -1.99 -8.82
N GLY A 93 5.62 -1.45 -9.89
CA GLY A 93 5.55 -2.05 -11.23
C GLY A 93 6.14 -3.45 -11.27
N ALA A 94 7.31 -3.64 -10.68
CA ALA A 94 7.96 -4.95 -10.58
C ALA A 94 7.12 -5.97 -9.77
N ILE A 95 6.52 -5.55 -8.64
CA ILE A 95 5.60 -6.39 -7.86
C ILE A 95 4.39 -6.79 -8.70
N ALA A 96 3.75 -5.83 -9.38
CA ALA A 96 2.57 -6.08 -10.19
C ALA A 96 2.86 -7.11 -11.29
N LYS A 97 3.99 -6.97 -11.98
CA LYS A 97 4.42 -7.93 -13.00
C LYS A 97 4.72 -9.29 -12.42
N TYR A 98 5.46 -9.36 -11.30
CA TYR A 98 5.82 -10.62 -10.65
C TYR A 98 4.59 -11.45 -10.33
N PHE A 99 3.55 -10.84 -9.78
CA PHE A 99 2.29 -11.52 -9.44
C PHE A 99 1.31 -11.64 -10.62
N GLY A 100 1.62 -11.15 -11.79
CA GLY A 100 0.76 -11.24 -12.97
C GLY A 100 -0.48 -10.34 -12.90
N ILE A 101 -0.39 -9.21 -12.18
CA ILE A 101 -1.45 -8.20 -12.17
C ILE A 101 -1.47 -7.55 -13.55
N PRO A 102 -2.63 -7.51 -14.25
CA PRO A 102 -2.74 -6.89 -15.57
C PRO A 102 -2.34 -5.41 -15.53
N PHE A 103 -1.60 -5.00 -16.54
CA PHE A 103 -1.15 -3.61 -16.68
C PHE A 103 -2.33 -2.63 -16.71
N SER A 104 -3.42 -2.97 -17.40
CA SER A 104 -4.63 -2.13 -17.49
C SER A 104 -5.21 -1.77 -16.13
N ILE A 105 -5.35 -2.76 -15.24
CA ILE A 105 -5.87 -2.53 -13.88
C ILE A 105 -4.92 -1.63 -13.08
N SER A 106 -3.61 -1.86 -13.22
CA SER A 106 -2.61 -1.03 -12.54
C SER A 106 -2.67 0.43 -13.01
N VAL A 107 -2.88 0.67 -14.32
CA VAL A 107 -3.04 2.01 -14.89
C VAL A 107 -4.27 2.73 -14.34
N GLU A 108 -5.40 2.03 -14.23
CA GLU A 108 -6.63 2.58 -13.65
C GLU A 108 -6.41 3.01 -12.19
N VAL A 109 -5.81 2.14 -11.37
CA VAL A 109 -5.51 2.44 -9.97
C VAL A 109 -4.54 3.62 -9.84
N LEU A 110 -3.52 3.70 -10.69
CA LEU A 110 -2.59 4.84 -10.70
C LEU A 110 -3.31 6.14 -11.08
N LYS A 111 -4.24 6.08 -12.05
CA LYS A 111 -5.04 7.24 -12.47
C LYS A 111 -5.97 7.75 -11.37
N GLU A 112 -6.56 6.84 -10.61
CA GLU A 112 -7.40 7.20 -9.45
C GLU A 112 -6.59 7.72 -8.25
N THR A 113 -5.35 7.23 -8.10
CA THR A 113 -4.50 7.55 -6.93
C THR A 113 -3.77 8.88 -7.09
N PHE A 114 -3.29 9.17 -8.30
CA PHE A 114 -2.46 10.33 -8.57
C PHE A 114 -3.22 11.41 -9.34
N ASN A 115 -2.99 12.67 -8.94
CA ASN A 115 -3.51 13.80 -9.69
C ASN A 115 -2.83 13.91 -11.08
N GLU A 116 -3.42 14.67 -11.99
CA GLU A 116 -2.94 14.83 -13.37
C GLU A 116 -1.47 15.25 -13.46
N ARG A 117 -1.01 16.10 -12.53
CA ARG A 117 0.37 16.62 -12.52
C ARG A 117 1.42 15.54 -12.23
N SER A 118 1.08 14.54 -11.41
CA SER A 118 2.00 13.46 -10.99
C SER A 118 1.75 12.13 -11.70
N TYR A 119 0.61 11.98 -12.37
CA TYR A 119 0.23 10.74 -13.02
C TYR A 119 1.23 10.29 -14.10
N SER A 120 1.63 11.20 -15.00
CA SER A 120 2.52 10.86 -16.11
C SER A 120 3.88 10.33 -15.65
N ASP A 121 4.45 10.94 -14.59
CA ASP A 121 5.72 10.51 -14.02
C ASP A 121 5.58 9.15 -13.31
N ASN A 122 4.48 8.94 -12.59
CA ASN A 122 4.23 7.68 -11.90
C ASN A 122 3.97 6.53 -12.87
N ILE A 123 3.20 6.74 -13.95
CA ILE A 123 2.98 5.69 -14.95
C ILE A 123 4.28 5.31 -15.67
N ALA A 124 5.12 6.29 -16.01
CA ALA A 124 6.41 6.03 -16.62
C ALA A 124 7.31 5.20 -15.69
N ALA A 125 7.40 5.57 -14.41
CA ALA A 125 8.14 4.81 -13.42
C ALA A 125 7.57 3.39 -13.21
N PHE A 126 6.25 3.25 -13.16
CA PHE A 126 5.59 1.96 -13.07
C PHE A 126 5.93 1.05 -14.26
N MET A 127 5.88 1.58 -15.48
CA MET A 127 6.22 0.85 -16.71
C MET A 127 7.67 0.35 -16.70
N GLU A 128 8.62 1.17 -16.25
CA GLU A 128 10.03 0.74 -16.12
C GLU A 128 10.13 -0.48 -15.18
N GLY A 129 9.46 -0.48 -14.05
CA GLY A 129 9.43 -1.62 -13.14
C GLY A 129 8.69 -2.84 -13.70
N TYR A 130 7.54 -2.61 -14.34
CA TYR A 130 6.72 -3.66 -14.91
C TYR A 130 7.43 -4.43 -16.03
N ASN A 131 8.29 -3.76 -16.80
CA ASN A 131 9.02 -4.35 -17.92
C ASN A 131 10.36 -4.99 -17.52
N LEU A 132 10.75 -4.95 -16.24
CA LEU A 132 12.03 -5.49 -15.76
C LEU A 132 12.09 -7.01 -15.67
N LEU A 133 10.95 -7.68 -15.56
CA LEU A 133 10.89 -9.12 -15.31
C LEU A 133 9.65 -9.74 -15.95
N ASP A 134 9.64 -11.06 -16.02
CA ASP A 134 8.49 -11.83 -16.45
C ASP A 134 7.60 -12.21 -15.28
N SER A 135 6.30 -12.41 -15.56
CA SER A 135 5.36 -12.84 -14.54
C SER A 135 5.67 -14.25 -14.07
N LYS A 136 5.84 -14.44 -12.77
CA LYS A 136 5.99 -15.77 -12.14
C LYS A 136 4.63 -16.40 -11.81
N HIS A 137 3.63 -15.58 -11.58
CA HIS A 137 2.28 -16.01 -11.23
C HIS A 137 1.27 -15.56 -12.29
N LYS A 138 0.17 -16.29 -12.40
CA LYS A 138 -0.99 -15.92 -13.21
C LYS A 138 -2.16 -15.74 -12.25
N LEU A 139 -2.53 -14.51 -11.98
CA LEU A 139 -3.73 -14.22 -11.21
C LEU A 139 -4.98 -14.40 -12.08
N GLN A 140 -5.92 -15.19 -11.60
CA GLN A 140 -7.28 -15.18 -12.12
C GLN A 140 -8.05 -14.08 -11.39
N ILE A 141 -8.21 -12.95 -12.06
CA ILE A 141 -9.01 -11.86 -11.52
C ILE A 141 -10.46 -12.20 -11.71
N LYS A 142 -11.20 -12.28 -10.61
CA LYS A 142 -12.65 -12.39 -10.60
C LYS A 142 -13.23 -11.01 -10.34
N GLU A 143 -14.21 -10.61 -11.12
CA GLU A 143 -15.03 -9.46 -10.76
C GLU A 143 -15.79 -9.80 -9.48
N ASP A 144 -15.51 -9.04 -8.43
CA ASP A 144 -16.16 -9.17 -7.14
C ASP A 144 -16.65 -7.78 -6.70
N ARG A 145 -17.81 -7.75 -6.07
CA ARG A 145 -18.40 -6.52 -5.54
C ARG A 145 -17.99 -6.25 -4.10
N ASN A 146 -17.04 -7.00 -3.57
CA ASN A 146 -16.52 -6.80 -2.23
C ASN A 146 -15.71 -5.51 -2.13
N ILE A 147 -15.94 -4.76 -1.07
CA ILE A 147 -15.16 -3.56 -0.76
C ILE A 147 -14.01 -3.92 0.18
N ILE A 148 -12.88 -3.25 -0.02
CA ILE A 148 -11.77 -3.29 0.95
C ILE A 148 -11.89 -2.07 1.85
N ILE A 149 -12.07 -2.31 3.14
CA ILE A 149 -12.24 -1.26 4.13
C ILE A 149 -11.39 -1.57 5.37
N ASN A 150 -10.78 -0.56 5.98
CA ASN A 150 -10.12 -0.75 7.27
C ASN A 150 -11.10 -0.69 8.43
N GLY A 151 -10.70 -1.25 9.60
CA GLY A 151 -11.56 -1.37 10.77
C GLY A 151 -12.15 -0.04 11.25
N ASN A 152 -11.36 1.03 11.28
CA ASN A 152 -11.83 2.35 11.72
C ASN A 152 -12.91 2.93 10.79
N LYS A 153 -12.72 2.79 9.48
CA LYS A 153 -13.74 3.20 8.51
C LYS A 153 -14.99 2.32 8.59
N ALA A 154 -14.81 1.01 8.81
CA ALA A 154 -15.94 0.08 8.99
C ALA A 154 -16.74 0.42 10.24
N LEU A 155 -16.07 0.75 11.36
CA LEU A 155 -16.69 1.19 12.60
C LEU A 155 -17.50 2.48 12.38
N ALA A 156 -16.88 3.49 11.75
CA ALA A 156 -17.56 4.75 11.45
C ALA A 156 -18.78 4.54 10.54
N LEU A 157 -18.64 3.73 9.49
CA LEU A 157 -19.73 3.41 8.57
C LEU A 157 -20.88 2.68 9.31
N GLY A 158 -20.55 1.72 10.19
CA GLY A 158 -21.52 1.02 11.01
C GLY A 158 -22.28 1.96 11.96
N ALA A 159 -21.58 2.91 12.60
CA ALA A 159 -22.22 3.92 13.45
C ALA A 159 -23.15 4.84 12.63
N ILE A 160 -22.74 5.27 11.44
CA ILE A 160 -23.58 6.06 10.54
C ILE A 160 -24.84 5.27 10.13
N ALA A 161 -24.68 4.01 9.77
CA ALA A 161 -25.79 3.12 9.41
C ALA A 161 -26.75 2.88 10.59
N ALA A 162 -26.22 2.86 11.82
CA ALA A 162 -27.03 2.77 13.05
C ALA A 162 -27.72 4.09 13.44
N GLY A 163 -27.55 5.16 12.68
CA GLY A 163 -28.22 6.43 12.90
C GLY A 163 -27.41 7.49 13.65
N CYS A 164 -26.10 7.28 13.85
CA CYS A 164 -25.23 8.31 14.43
C CYS A 164 -25.23 9.58 13.57
N ARG A 165 -25.51 10.73 14.17
CA ARG A 165 -25.58 12.04 13.50
C ARG A 165 -24.68 13.09 14.16
N PHE A 166 -24.04 12.74 15.23
CA PHE A 166 -23.08 13.58 15.93
C PHE A 166 -21.85 12.75 16.30
N TYR A 167 -20.66 13.26 16.02
CA TYR A 167 -19.41 12.68 16.43
C TYR A 167 -18.47 13.79 16.92
N CYS A 168 -17.92 13.62 18.10
CA CYS A 168 -16.84 14.46 18.58
C CYS A 168 -15.65 13.60 19.01
N GLY A 169 -14.44 14.15 18.91
CA GLY A 169 -13.25 13.42 19.31
C GLY A 169 -11.98 14.24 19.22
N TYR A 170 -11.06 13.90 20.09
CA TYR A 170 -9.69 14.39 20.04
C TYR A 170 -8.88 13.61 18.99
N PRO A 171 -8.07 14.28 18.14
CA PRO A 171 -7.36 13.63 17.04
C PRO A 171 -6.14 12.84 17.50
N MET A 172 -6.37 11.74 18.20
CA MET A 172 -5.33 10.85 18.72
C MET A 172 -5.23 9.55 17.89
N THR A 173 -4.00 9.14 17.57
CA THR A 173 -3.74 7.84 16.93
C THR A 173 -3.99 6.70 17.92
N PRO A 174 -4.72 5.63 17.54
CA PRO A 174 -5.16 5.26 16.18
C PRO A 174 -6.56 5.72 15.78
N SER A 175 -7.30 6.47 16.59
CA SER A 175 -8.70 6.82 16.36
C SER A 175 -8.93 7.95 15.34
N THR A 176 -7.91 8.78 15.05
CA THR A 176 -8.03 9.94 14.16
C THR A 176 -8.67 9.62 12.80
N SER A 177 -8.44 8.42 12.26
CA SER A 177 -9.03 8.03 10.98
C SER A 177 -10.55 7.78 11.05
N ILE A 178 -11.12 7.57 12.24
CA ILE A 178 -12.58 7.55 12.49
C ILE A 178 -13.12 8.96 12.32
N LEU A 179 -12.53 9.93 13.03
CA LEU A 179 -12.86 11.35 12.92
C LEU A 179 -12.80 11.83 11.46
N SER A 180 -11.68 11.52 10.77
CA SER A 180 -11.50 11.89 9.36
C SER A 180 -12.56 11.30 8.45
N TYR A 181 -13.00 10.06 8.71
CA TYR A 181 -14.04 9.43 7.91
C TYR A 181 -15.40 10.09 8.15
N PHE A 182 -15.79 10.34 9.40
CA PHE A 182 -17.01 11.09 9.72
C PHE A 182 -17.01 12.47 9.07
N SER A 183 -15.91 13.21 9.20
CA SER A 183 -15.74 14.53 8.59
C SER A 183 -15.91 14.50 7.06
N SER A 184 -15.32 13.50 6.39
CA SER A 184 -15.45 13.35 4.94
C SER A 184 -16.87 13.04 4.45
N ARG A 185 -17.75 12.57 5.33
CA ARG A 185 -19.15 12.22 5.04
C ARG A 185 -20.17 13.19 5.68
N SER A 186 -19.70 14.18 6.42
CA SER A 186 -20.56 15.09 7.21
C SER A 186 -21.65 15.73 6.39
N ASN A 187 -21.29 16.34 5.24
CA ASN A 187 -22.25 17.03 4.37
C ASN A 187 -23.21 16.06 3.66
N GLU A 188 -22.67 14.93 3.16
CA GLU A 188 -23.46 13.95 2.41
C GLU A 188 -24.51 13.25 3.31
N MET A 189 -24.15 12.98 4.55
CA MET A 189 -24.94 12.17 5.49
C MET A 189 -25.63 13.00 6.58
N GLY A 190 -25.50 14.33 6.56
CA GLY A 190 -26.08 15.22 7.58
C GLY A 190 -25.54 14.95 8.98
N ILE A 191 -24.24 14.73 9.11
CA ILE A 191 -23.57 14.42 10.37
C ILE A 191 -22.84 15.65 10.87
N MET A 192 -23.06 16.03 12.12
CA MET A 192 -22.25 17.03 12.80
C MET A 192 -20.97 16.36 13.34
N VAL A 193 -19.83 16.96 12.99
CA VAL A 193 -18.52 16.47 13.44
C VAL A 193 -17.77 17.60 14.10
N ASP A 194 -17.33 17.37 15.32
CA ASP A 194 -16.57 18.31 16.11
C ASP A 194 -15.22 17.73 16.53
N GLN A 195 -14.16 18.49 16.30
CA GLN A 195 -12.84 18.15 16.76
C GLN A 195 -12.53 18.93 18.03
N VAL A 196 -12.44 18.23 19.12
CA VAL A 196 -12.14 18.82 20.45
C VAL A 196 -10.64 18.83 20.72
N GLU A 197 -10.19 19.65 21.68
CA GLU A 197 -8.77 19.83 21.99
C GLU A 197 -8.24 18.92 23.11
N ASP A 198 -9.14 18.21 23.80
CA ASP A 198 -8.82 17.20 24.81
C ASP A 198 -9.89 16.09 24.84
N GLU A 199 -9.71 15.10 25.72
CA GLU A 199 -10.60 13.95 25.85
C GLU A 199 -11.75 14.19 26.85
N VAL A 200 -11.85 15.35 27.49
CA VAL A 200 -12.82 15.67 28.56
C VAL A 200 -13.82 16.72 28.12
#